data_101a70d7ef9a44cb01c20e4c201bc23b
#
_entry.id   101a70d7ef9a44cb01c20e4c201bc23b
#
_cell.length_a   1.000
_cell.length_b   1.000
_cell.length_c   1.000
_cell.angle_alpha   90.00
_cell.angle_beta   90.00
_cell.angle_gamma   90.00
#
_symmetry.space_group_name_H-M   'P 1'
#
loop_
_entity.id
_entity.type
_entity.pdbx_description
1 polymer ?
#
loop_
_entity_poly.entity_id
_entity_poly.type
_entity_poly.pdbx_seq_one_letter_code
_entity_poly.pdbx_strand_id
1 'polypeptide(L)'
;MDQSPLTLAPDSLLRRSPLYRHHAEAGASFRQVDDCAVPYRFRSHQEDTDMARQLGLVDLCGLTKVGYKGPGASLWLGQAGLLLPAEPNLAVLQPDGMLVARLSLDEFLVLRNLESDSSLICDMESAWSLDSAAQTYLLPRRDSHCWLAVVGAEVRQMLSKICAINLHLDEFPNLKIAQTIIADLSVIIIRHDLGLTPCFYLLADVALTEYLWEVLEDAMNEFAGATVGLAALLTLKTLLAESSK
;
A
#
# COMPACT_ATOMS: atom_id res chain seq x y z
N MET A 1 28.60 3.37 -6.15
CA MET A 1 28.62 4.79 -5.77
C MET A 1 27.31 5.05 -5.06
N ASP A 2 27.35 5.13 -3.74
CA ASP A 2 26.19 5.46 -2.89
C ASP A 2 25.89 6.95 -3.08
N GLN A 3 25.01 7.26 -4.03
CA GLN A 3 24.43 8.60 -4.10
C GLN A 3 23.48 8.71 -2.91
N SER A 4 23.97 9.31 -1.83
CA SER A 4 23.09 9.74 -0.72
C SER A 4 21.91 10.49 -1.35
N PRO A 5 20.68 10.01 -1.21
CA PRO A 5 19.53 10.71 -1.75
C PRO A 5 19.48 12.08 -1.08
N LEU A 6 19.35 13.13 -1.89
CA LEU A 6 19.05 14.47 -1.39
C LEU A 6 17.85 14.33 -0.44
N THR A 7 18.08 14.52 0.85
CA THR A 7 17.04 14.42 1.87
C THR A 7 16.05 15.55 1.62
N LEU A 8 14.90 15.22 1.08
CA LEU A 8 13.83 16.18 0.86
C LEU A 8 13.26 16.63 2.20
N ALA A 9 13.12 17.91 2.42
CA ALA A 9 12.34 18.42 3.53
C ALA A 9 10.85 18.15 3.23
N PRO A 10 10.11 17.39 4.05
CA PRO A 10 8.71 17.05 3.74
C PRO A 10 7.83 18.31 3.57
N ASP A 11 8.16 19.39 4.28
CA ASP A 11 7.45 20.68 4.18
C ASP A 11 7.64 21.42 2.84
N SER A 12 8.58 20.98 2.00
CA SER A 12 8.77 21.56 0.67
C SER A 12 7.69 21.13 -0.33
N LEU A 13 6.90 20.10 -0.01
CA LEU A 13 5.79 19.62 -0.83
C LEU A 13 4.44 19.89 -0.16
N LEU A 14 3.41 20.17 -0.99
CA LEU A 14 2.06 20.40 -0.50
C LEU A 14 1.43 19.10 0.03
N ARG A 15 1.74 17.96 -0.60
CA ARG A 15 1.20 16.67 -0.22
C ARG A 15 2.18 15.90 0.64
N ARG A 16 1.68 15.37 1.73
CA ARG A 16 2.43 14.61 2.73
C ARG A 16 1.53 13.55 3.33
N SER A 17 2.13 12.50 3.87
CA SER A 17 1.40 11.57 4.72
C SER A 17 0.83 12.27 5.96
N PRO A 18 -0.32 11.84 6.50
CA PRO A 18 -0.78 12.27 7.82
C PRO A 18 0.28 12.07 8.91
N LEU A 19 1.12 11.04 8.77
CA LEU A 19 2.17 10.66 9.70
C LEU A 19 3.51 11.38 9.50
N TYR A 20 3.60 12.38 8.61
CA TYR A 20 4.90 12.97 8.22
C TYR A 20 5.69 13.56 9.39
N ARG A 21 5.01 14.13 10.40
CA ARG A 21 5.65 14.68 11.60
C ARG A 21 6.25 13.58 12.46
N HIS A 22 5.47 12.52 12.70
CA HIS A 22 5.93 11.33 13.42
C HIS A 22 7.19 10.74 12.75
N HIS A 23 7.19 10.60 11.43
CA HIS A 23 8.35 10.09 10.70
C HIS A 23 9.54 11.03 10.73
N ALA A 24 9.33 12.35 10.65
CA ALA A 24 10.40 13.33 10.74
C ALA A 24 11.06 13.32 12.13
N GLU A 25 10.28 13.22 13.20
CA GLU A 25 10.75 13.09 14.58
C GLU A 25 11.52 11.78 14.80
N ALA A 26 11.09 10.69 14.13
CA ALA A 26 11.78 9.41 14.13
C ALA A 26 13.04 9.37 13.25
N GLY A 27 13.42 10.49 12.60
CA GLY A 27 14.63 10.62 11.80
C GLY A 27 14.53 10.06 10.38
N ALA A 28 13.32 9.93 9.83
CA ALA A 28 13.15 9.47 8.46
C ALA A 28 13.80 10.41 7.43
N SER A 29 14.44 9.84 6.42
CA SER A 29 14.74 10.54 5.17
C SER A 29 13.54 10.43 4.24
N PHE A 30 13.23 11.51 3.52
CA PHE A 30 12.09 11.56 2.61
C PHE A 30 12.55 11.61 1.16
N ARG A 31 11.73 11.03 0.29
CA ARG A 31 11.87 11.12 -1.16
C ARG A 31 10.57 11.62 -1.76
N GLN A 32 10.66 12.40 -2.82
CA GLN A 32 9.50 12.76 -3.60
C GLN A 32 9.07 11.56 -4.45
N VAL A 33 7.78 11.20 -4.35
CA VAL A 33 7.11 10.24 -5.22
C VAL A 33 5.84 10.91 -5.72
N ASP A 34 5.69 11.07 -7.03
CA ASP A 34 4.69 11.95 -7.64
C ASP A 34 4.76 13.38 -7.03
N ASP A 35 3.68 13.84 -6.43
CA ASP A 35 3.55 15.14 -5.77
C ASP A 35 3.67 15.08 -4.23
N CYS A 36 4.08 13.92 -3.68
CA CYS A 36 4.07 13.66 -2.26
C CYS A 36 5.47 13.36 -1.69
N ALA A 37 5.72 13.82 -0.45
CA ALA A 37 6.87 13.42 0.35
C ALA A 37 6.58 12.07 1.04
N VAL A 38 7.35 11.03 0.70
CA VAL A 38 7.19 9.67 1.22
C VAL A 38 8.40 9.31 2.08
N PRO A 39 8.21 8.70 3.28
CA PRO A 39 9.33 8.24 4.09
C PRO A 39 10.07 7.12 3.35
N TYR A 40 11.34 7.36 3.09
CA TYR A 40 12.15 6.52 2.22
C TYR A 40 13.08 5.58 2.98
N ARG A 41 13.71 6.06 4.08
CA ARG A 41 14.57 5.30 4.98
C ARG A 41 14.54 5.89 6.38
N PHE A 42 14.71 5.03 7.40
CA PHE A 42 14.88 5.44 8.80
C PHE A 42 16.31 5.17 9.30
N ARG A 43 16.97 4.12 8.79
CA ARG A 43 18.32 3.68 9.14
C ARG A 43 19.14 3.47 7.87
N SER A 44 20.23 2.75 7.96
CA SER A 44 20.93 2.29 6.77
C SER A 44 20.01 1.40 5.92
N HIS A 45 20.30 1.34 4.63
CA HIS A 45 19.51 0.53 3.68
C HIS A 45 19.44 -0.95 4.09
N GLN A 46 20.56 -1.49 4.55
CA GLN A 46 20.65 -2.88 5.00
C GLN A 46 19.82 -3.12 6.26
N GLU A 47 19.93 -2.26 7.26
CA GLU A 47 19.19 -2.39 8.52
C GLU A 47 17.68 -2.32 8.29
N ASP A 48 17.18 -1.33 7.53
CA ASP A 48 15.75 -1.23 7.19
C ASP A 48 15.28 -2.48 6.42
N THR A 49 16.11 -3.02 5.51
CA THR A 49 15.77 -4.23 4.74
C THR A 49 15.73 -5.47 5.64
N ASP A 50 16.66 -5.63 6.57
CA ASP A 50 16.69 -6.77 7.47
C ASP A 50 15.53 -6.74 8.47
N MET A 51 15.17 -5.55 8.97
CA MET A 51 13.97 -5.36 9.77
C MET A 51 12.70 -5.67 8.99
N ALA A 52 12.61 -5.24 7.73
CA ALA A 52 11.47 -5.55 6.86
C ALA A 52 11.32 -7.06 6.59
N ARG A 53 12.41 -7.84 6.57
CA ARG A 53 12.33 -9.31 6.46
C ARG A 53 11.74 -9.95 7.70
N GLN A 54 12.01 -9.40 8.87
CA GLN A 54 11.49 -9.90 10.15
C GLN A 54 10.07 -9.39 10.39
N LEU A 55 9.93 -8.09 10.62
CA LEU A 55 8.64 -7.40 10.75
C LEU A 55 8.84 -5.89 10.55
N GLY A 56 8.37 -5.37 9.43
CA GLY A 56 8.44 -3.96 9.07
C GLY A 56 7.07 -3.31 8.91
N LEU A 57 6.92 -2.06 9.38
CA LEU A 57 5.76 -1.20 9.14
C LEU A 57 6.16 -0.05 8.24
N VAL A 58 5.40 0.16 7.16
CA VAL A 58 5.70 1.17 6.13
C VAL A 58 4.51 2.05 5.87
N ASP A 59 4.74 3.35 5.81
CA ASP A 59 3.75 4.33 5.41
C ASP A 59 3.79 4.56 3.88
N LEU A 60 2.73 4.15 3.21
CA LEU A 60 2.49 4.32 1.78
C LEU A 60 1.37 5.33 1.50
N CYS A 61 0.91 6.12 2.50
CA CYS A 61 -0.22 7.05 2.37
C CYS A 61 -0.02 8.05 1.23
N GLY A 62 1.22 8.47 1.00
CA GLY A 62 1.60 9.39 -0.07
C GLY A 62 1.49 8.82 -1.48
N LEU A 63 1.38 7.50 -1.63
CA LEU A 63 1.30 6.86 -2.95
C LEU A 63 -0.09 6.98 -3.56
N THR A 64 -0.13 7.16 -4.89
CA THR A 64 -1.36 7.35 -5.65
C THR A 64 -2.24 6.11 -5.62
N LYS A 65 -3.52 6.32 -5.38
CA LYS A 65 -4.58 5.30 -5.36
C LYS A 65 -5.92 5.92 -5.73
N VAL A 66 -6.77 5.17 -6.44
CA VAL A 66 -8.08 5.62 -6.87
C VAL A 66 -9.09 4.49 -6.76
N GLY A 67 -10.35 4.81 -6.54
CA GLY A 67 -11.45 3.85 -6.57
C GLY A 67 -12.43 4.15 -7.68
N TYR A 68 -13.11 3.12 -8.15
CA TYR A 68 -14.24 3.23 -9.07
C TYR A 68 -15.37 2.34 -8.59
N LYS A 69 -16.60 2.87 -8.63
CA LYS A 69 -17.79 2.15 -8.18
C LYS A 69 -18.95 2.38 -9.12
N GLY A 70 -19.79 1.36 -9.28
CA GLY A 70 -21.01 1.39 -10.05
C GLY A 70 -21.09 0.28 -11.09
N PRO A 71 -22.28 0.01 -11.64
CA PRO A 71 -22.50 -1.10 -12.60
C PRO A 71 -21.63 -1.03 -13.85
N GLY A 72 -21.18 0.17 -14.24
CA GLY A 72 -20.28 0.39 -15.37
C GLY A 72 -18.78 0.26 -15.05
N ALA A 73 -18.39 0.14 -13.75
CA ALA A 73 -17.00 0.23 -13.35
C ALA A 73 -16.10 -0.84 -14.00
N SER A 74 -16.58 -2.08 -14.10
CA SER A 74 -15.83 -3.15 -14.78
C SER A 74 -15.57 -2.83 -16.26
N LEU A 75 -16.56 -2.31 -16.97
CA LEU A 75 -16.42 -1.94 -18.37
C LEU A 75 -15.44 -0.77 -18.54
N TRP A 76 -15.59 0.27 -17.72
CA TRP A 76 -14.72 1.45 -17.72
C TRP A 76 -13.25 1.08 -17.52
N LEU A 77 -12.96 0.30 -16.49
CA LEU A 77 -11.60 -0.14 -16.17
C LEU A 77 -11.03 -1.08 -17.25
N GLY A 78 -11.86 -1.97 -17.82
CA GLY A 78 -11.45 -2.82 -18.94
C GLY A 78 -11.12 -2.03 -20.20
N GLN A 79 -11.87 -0.97 -20.50
CA GLN A 79 -11.58 -0.05 -21.61
C GLN A 79 -10.30 0.75 -21.40
N ALA A 80 -9.93 1.04 -20.15
CA ALA A 80 -8.65 1.63 -19.79
C ALA A 80 -7.48 0.63 -19.89
N GLY A 81 -7.75 -0.63 -20.28
CA GLY A 81 -6.73 -1.66 -20.49
C GLY A 81 -6.32 -2.42 -19.24
N LEU A 82 -7.03 -2.28 -18.13
CA LEU A 82 -6.71 -2.98 -16.89
C LEU A 82 -7.22 -4.42 -16.88
N LEU A 83 -6.41 -5.34 -16.37
CA LEU A 83 -6.82 -6.68 -16.01
C LEU A 83 -7.65 -6.62 -14.71
N LEU A 84 -8.83 -7.25 -14.73
CA LEU A 84 -9.75 -7.19 -13.59
C LEU A 84 -9.84 -8.56 -12.89
N PRO A 85 -9.91 -8.57 -11.53
CA PRO A 85 -10.22 -9.78 -10.80
C PRO A 85 -11.61 -10.33 -11.18
N ALA A 86 -11.71 -11.65 -11.37
CA ALA A 86 -12.98 -12.30 -11.75
C ALA A 86 -14.05 -12.18 -10.65
N GLU A 87 -13.62 -12.25 -9.38
CA GLU A 87 -14.52 -12.29 -8.22
C GLU A 87 -14.17 -11.19 -7.21
N PRO A 88 -15.14 -10.74 -6.38
CA PRO A 88 -14.88 -9.89 -5.24
C PRO A 88 -13.88 -10.48 -4.25
N ASN A 89 -13.21 -9.60 -3.51
CA ASN A 89 -12.17 -9.93 -2.53
C ASN A 89 -10.93 -10.62 -3.12
N LEU A 90 -10.66 -10.36 -4.39
CA LEU A 90 -9.41 -10.71 -5.07
C LEU A 90 -8.75 -9.48 -5.67
N ALA A 91 -7.44 -9.56 -5.84
CA ALA A 91 -6.65 -8.56 -6.57
C ALA A 91 -5.94 -9.20 -7.75
N VAL A 92 -5.56 -8.39 -8.74
CA VAL A 92 -4.75 -8.79 -9.90
C VAL A 92 -3.60 -7.80 -10.06
N LEU A 93 -2.39 -8.35 -10.17
CA LEU A 93 -1.21 -7.57 -10.48
C LEU A 93 -1.19 -7.25 -11.97
N GLN A 94 -1.01 -5.98 -12.31
CA GLN A 94 -0.88 -5.53 -13.69
C GLN A 94 0.55 -5.75 -14.22
N PRO A 95 0.76 -5.81 -15.53
CA PRO A 95 2.10 -5.99 -16.12
C PRO A 95 3.13 -4.93 -15.71
N ASP A 96 2.69 -3.71 -15.43
CA ASP A 96 3.51 -2.60 -14.94
C ASP A 96 3.70 -2.61 -13.41
N GLY A 97 3.11 -3.58 -12.70
CA GLY A 97 3.19 -3.74 -11.27
C GLY A 97 2.16 -2.96 -10.45
N MET A 98 1.20 -2.27 -11.08
CA MET A 98 0.02 -1.76 -10.38
C MET A 98 -0.85 -2.91 -9.88
N LEU A 99 -1.67 -2.63 -8.86
CA LEU A 99 -2.60 -3.61 -8.30
C LEU A 99 -4.04 -3.14 -8.48
N VAL A 100 -4.87 -3.99 -9.09
CA VAL A 100 -6.32 -3.78 -9.15
C VAL A 100 -7.00 -4.73 -8.19
N ALA A 101 -7.68 -4.19 -7.18
CA ALA A 101 -8.42 -4.92 -6.16
C ALA A 101 -9.93 -4.79 -6.43
N ARG A 102 -10.66 -5.90 -6.48
CA ARG A 102 -12.12 -5.92 -6.57
C ARG A 102 -12.72 -6.09 -5.19
N LEU A 103 -13.35 -5.05 -4.66
CA LEU A 103 -13.89 -5.02 -3.30
C LEU A 103 -15.32 -5.57 -3.21
N SER A 104 -16.11 -5.33 -4.27
CA SER A 104 -17.47 -5.88 -4.43
C SER A 104 -17.73 -6.22 -5.89
N LEU A 105 -18.95 -6.57 -6.25
CA LEU A 105 -19.34 -6.79 -7.65
C LEU A 105 -19.02 -5.57 -8.52
N ASP A 106 -19.23 -4.37 -7.97
CA ASP A 106 -19.21 -3.11 -8.69
C ASP A 106 -18.22 -2.09 -8.11
N GLU A 107 -17.31 -2.50 -7.21
CA GLU A 107 -16.35 -1.58 -6.59
C GLU A 107 -14.92 -2.10 -6.73
N PHE A 108 -14.05 -1.21 -7.23
CA PHE A 108 -12.65 -1.48 -7.49
C PHE A 108 -11.76 -0.42 -6.86
N LEU A 109 -10.58 -0.85 -6.44
CA LEU A 109 -9.49 0.00 -5.96
C LEU A 109 -8.26 -0.27 -6.82
N VAL A 110 -7.66 0.79 -7.34
CA VAL A 110 -6.41 0.74 -8.12
C VAL A 110 -5.30 1.37 -7.28
N LEU A 111 -4.25 0.62 -7.02
CA LEU A 111 -3.06 1.04 -6.30
C LEU A 111 -1.89 1.13 -7.28
N ARG A 112 -1.14 2.23 -7.21
CA ARG A 112 0.06 2.39 -8.06
C ARG A 112 1.12 1.33 -7.75
N ASN A 113 2.00 1.11 -8.70
CA ASN A 113 3.24 0.36 -8.47
C ASN A 113 4.16 1.14 -7.50
N LEU A 114 4.88 0.43 -6.65
CA LEU A 114 5.85 1.02 -5.71
C LEU A 114 7.07 1.66 -6.41
N GLU A 115 7.44 1.18 -7.62
CA GLU A 115 8.69 1.52 -8.31
C GLU A 115 8.55 2.54 -9.43
N SER A 116 7.47 2.47 -10.21
CA SER A 116 7.36 3.22 -11.47
C SER A 116 6.57 4.52 -11.34
N ASP A 117 6.98 5.51 -12.13
CA ASP A 117 6.24 6.76 -12.35
C ASP A 117 5.15 6.53 -13.42
N SER A 118 4.15 5.69 -13.11
CA SER A 118 3.03 5.48 -14.02
C SER A 118 2.03 6.63 -13.89
N SER A 119 1.78 7.34 -14.99
CA SER A 119 0.73 8.37 -15.05
C SER A 119 -0.68 7.78 -15.19
N LEU A 120 -0.81 6.46 -15.42
CA LEU A 120 -2.08 5.85 -15.81
C LEU A 120 -3.23 6.16 -14.84
N ILE A 121 -3.00 6.14 -13.53
CA ILE A 121 -4.04 6.49 -12.54
C ILE A 121 -4.48 7.95 -12.72
N CYS A 122 -3.54 8.87 -12.88
CA CYS A 122 -3.84 10.29 -13.09
C CYS A 122 -4.54 10.53 -14.43
N ASP A 123 -4.15 9.80 -15.48
CA ASP A 123 -4.77 9.86 -16.80
C ASP A 123 -6.22 9.35 -16.74
N MET A 124 -6.47 8.26 -16.03
CA MET A 124 -7.80 7.71 -15.79
C MET A 124 -8.69 8.66 -14.97
N GLU A 125 -8.16 9.28 -13.91
CA GLU A 125 -8.89 10.29 -13.13
C GLU A 125 -9.25 11.50 -14.00
N SER A 126 -8.33 11.96 -14.85
CA SER A 126 -8.53 13.10 -15.74
C SER A 126 -9.51 12.80 -16.87
N ALA A 127 -9.53 11.57 -17.37
CA ALA A 127 -10.45 11.13 -18.43
C ALA A 127 -11.88 10.88 -17.93
N TRP A 128 -12.04 10.69 -16.60
CA TRP A 128 -13.35 10.39 -16.04
C TRP A 128 -14.26 11.63 -15.99
N SER A 129 -15.52 11.45 -16.42
CA SER A 129 -16.60 12.40 -16.17
C SER A 129 -17.93 11.66 -16.01
N LEU A 130 -18.91 12.27 -15.35
CA LEU A 130 -20.24 11.68 -15.17
C LEU A 130 -20.93 11.38 -16.50
N ASP A 131 -20.67 12.17 -17.53
CA ASP A 131 -21.32 12.02 -18.85
C ASP A 131 -20.65 10.93 -19.69
N SER A 132 -19.34 10.72 -19.53
CA SER A 132 -18.57 9.78 -20.34
C SER A 132 -18.46 8.37 -19.72
N ALA A 133 -18.53 8.28 -18.41
CA ALA A 133 -18.33 7.05 -17.66
C ALA A 133 -19.66 6.42 -17.25
N ALA A 134 -20.41 5.85 -18.21
CA ALA A 134 -21.73 5.25 -17.99
C ALA A 134 -21.85 4.50 -16.66
N GLN A 135 -22.60 5.03 -15.70
CA GLN A 135 -22.85 4.47 -14.37
C GLN A 135 -21.56 4.07 -13.60
N THR A 136 -20.48 4.81 -13.82
CA THR A 136 -19.20 4.64 -13.11
C THR A 136 -18.89 5.90 -12.33
N TYR A 137 -18.64 5.76 -11.04
CA TYR A 137 -18.38 6.85 -10.11
C TYR A 137 -16.94 6.74 -9.61
N LEU A 138 -16.18 7.84 -9.77
CA LEU A 138 -14.83 7.96 -9.24
C LEU A 138 -14.89 8.17 -7.72
N LEU A 139 -14.08 7.43 -6.99
CA LEU A 139 -13.89 7.55 -5.55
C LEU A 139 -12.46 8.07 -5.29
N PRO A 140 -12.29 9.28 -4.76
CA PRO A 140 -10.97 9.89 -4.56
C PRO A 140 -10.24 9.26 -3.38
N ARG A 141 -9.76 8.01 -3.56
CA ARG A 141 -9.12 7.22 -2.50
C ARG A 141 -7.77 7.78 -2.05
N ARG A 142 -7.15 8.64 -2.86
CA ARG A 142 -5.89 9.31 -2.54
C ARG A 142 -5.96 10.07 -1.21
N ASP A 143 -7.06 10.79 -0.97
CA ASP A 143 -7.23 11.67 0.19
C ASP A 143 -8.22 11.12 1.23
N SER A 144 -8.94 10.06 0.92
CA SER A 144 -9.92 9.47 1.84
C SER A 144 -9.42 8.21 2.56
N HIS A 145 -8.32 7.60 2.09
CA HIS A 145 -7.80 6.39 2.71
C HIS A 145 -6.29 6.50 2.97
N CYS A 146 -5.89 6.07 4.15
CA CYS A 146 -4.50 5.72 4.39
C CYS A 146 -4.14 4.45 3.60
N TRP A 147 -2.86 4.22 3.41
CA TRP A 147 -2.32 2.98 2.87
C TRP A 147 -1.04 2.68 3.65
N LEU A 148 -1.11 1.65 4.48
CA LEU A 148 0.02 1.15 5.26
C LEU A 148 0.41 -0.23 4.74
N ALA A 149 1.67 -0.62 4.90
CA ALA A 149 2.12 -1.96 4.62
C ALA A 149 2.77 -2.57 5.86
N VAL A 150 2.39 -3.81 6.17
CA VAL A 150 3.07 -4.62 7.17
C VAL A 150 3.70 -5.80 6.46
N VAL A 151 5.01 -5.99 6.63
CA VAL A 151 5.82 -6.93 5.86
C VAL A 151 6.73 -7.74 6.77
N GLY A 152 7.03 -8.98 6.41
CA GLY A 152 8.00 -9.81 7.10
C GLY A 152 7.48 -11.17 7.58
N ALA A 153 8.39 -11.98 8.12
CA ALA A 153 8.09 -13.34 8.54
C ALA A 153 7.06 -13.39 9.68
N GLU A 154 7.09 -12.41 10.60
CA GLU A 154 6.24 -12.36 11.79
C GLU A 154 4.90 -11.63 11.60
N VAL A 155 4.63 -11.14 10.37
CA VAL A 155 3.46 -10.30 10.11
C VAL A 155 2.14 -10.96 10.51
N ARG A 156 2.00 -12.28 10.31
CA ARG A 156 0.78 -13.02 10.63
C ARG A 156 0.54 -13.14 12.13
N GLN A 157 1.59 -13.46 12.87
CA GLN A 157 1.55 -13.58 14.34
C GLN A 157 1.16 -12.24 14.94
N MET A 158 1.79 -11.16 14.48
CA MET A 158 1.46 -9.81 14.92
C MET A 158 0.02 -9.44 14.60
N LEU A 159 -0.43 -9.60 13.34
CA LEU A 159 -1.80 -9.26 12.95
C LEU A 159 -2.86 -10.10 13.68
N SER A 160 -2.55 -11.35 14.07
CA SER A 160 -3.49 -12.21 14.83
C SER A 160 -3.84 -11.66 16.21
N LYS A 161 -3.05 -10.72 16.76
CA LYS A 161 -3.35 -10.06 18.04
C LYS A 161 -4.47 -9.03 17.93
N ILE A 162 -4.61 -8.42 16.76
CA ILE A 162 -5.50 -7.26 16.54
C ILE A 162 -6.56 -7.50 15.46
N CYS A 163 -6.52 -8.64 14.79
CA CYS A 163 -7.44 -8.99 13.71
C CYS A 163 -7.99 -10.41 13.91
N ALA A 164 -9.31 -10.56 13.88
CA ALA A 164 -9.98 -11.83 14.17
C ALA A 164 -10.02 -12.81 12.98
N ILE A 165 -9.67 -12.37 11.77
CA ILE A 165 -9.70 -13.26 10.60
C ILE A 165 -8.44 -14.13 10.52
N ASN A 166 -8.57 -15.33 9.94
CA ASN A 166 -7.45 -16.22 9.70
C ASN A 166 -6.60 -15.72 8.52
N LEU A 167 -5.44 -15.16 8.81
CA LEU A 167 -4.45 -14.68 7.82
C LEU A 167 -3.35 -15.72 7.54
N HIS A 168 -3.57 -17.00 7.89
CA HIS A 168 -2.63 -18.07 7.54
C HIS A 168 -2.43 -18.12 6.02
N LEU A 169 -1.18 -18.34 5.58
CA LEU A 169 -0.83 -18.16 4.17
C LEU A 169 -1.57 -19.15 3.24
N ASP A 170 -1.95 -20.32 3.74
CA ASP A 170 -2.72 -21.33 2.99
C ASP A 170 -4.20 -20.94 2.87
N GLU A 171 -4.75 -20.27 3.89
CA GLU A 171 -6.16 -19.83 3.93
C GLU A 171 -6.36 -18.43 3.33
N PHE A 172 -5.30 -17.62 3.36
CA PHE A 172 -5.28 -16.29 2.82
C PHE A 172 -4.16 -16.15 1.78
N PRO A 173 -4.34 -16.74 0.58
CA PRO A 173 -3.32 -16.77 -0.47
C PRO A 173 -2.95 -15.36 -0.96
N ASN A 174 -1.81 -15.26 -1.65
CA ASN A 174 -1.39 -13.99 -2.26
C ASN A 174 -2.49 -13.41 -3.16
N LEU A 175 -2.66 -12.10 -3.15
CA LEU A 175 -3.70 -11.34 -3.86
C LEU A 175 -5.13 -11.52 -3.33
N LYS A 176 -5.33 -12.21 -2.21
CA LYS A 176 -6.62 -12.24 -1.51
C LYS A 176 -6.86 -10.96 -0.74
N ILE A 177 -8.14 -10.59 -0.62
CA ILE A 177 -8.60 -9.40 0.09
C ILE A 177 -9.54 -9.82 1.22
N ALA A 178 -9.48 -9.10 2.33
CA ALA A 178 -10.51 -9.10 3.36
C ALA A 178 -10.93 -7.68 3.68
N GLN A 179 -12.22 -7.50 3.86
CA GLN A 179 -12.80 -6.28 4.42
C GLN A 179 -13.26 -6.64 5.83
N THR A 180 -12.55 -6.16 6.83
CA THR A 180 -12.68 -6.65 8.21
C THR A 180 -12.41 -5.53 9.22
N ILE A 181 -12.30 -5.91 10.48
CA ILE A 181 -11.99 -5.01 11.59
C ILE A 181 -10.59 -5.32 12.13
N ILE A 182 -9.77 -4.29 12.25
CA ILE A 182 -8.50 -4.28 12.98
C ILE A 182 -8.62 -3.23 14.07
N ALA A 183 -8.44 -3.62 15.34
CA ALA A 183 -8.49 -2.70 16.47
C ALA A 183 -9.71 -1.75 16.43
N ASP A 184 -10.89 -2.31 16.23
CA ASP A 184 -12.18 -1.62 16.08
C ASP A 184 -12.35 -0.71 14.86
N LEU A 185 -11.37 -0.70 13.94
CA LEU A 185 -11.45 0.04 12.70
C LEU A 185 -11.82 -0.84 11.49
N SER A 186 -12.66 -0.32 10.61
CA SER A 186 -12.91 -0.94 9.30
C SER A 186 -11.68 -0.81 8.41
N VAL A 187 -11.10 -1.95 8.02
CA VAL A 187 -9.87 -2.01 7.23
C VAL A 187 -10.04 -2.94 6.03
N ILE A 188 -9.53 -2.52 4.89
CA ILE A 188 -9.32 -3.37 3.72
C ILE A 188 -7.92 -3.95 3.85
N ILE A 189 -7.80 -5.27 3.94
CA ILE A 189 -6.52 -6.00 3.94
C ILE A 189 -6.33 -6.61 2.56
N ILE A 190 -5.17 -6.36 1.94
CA ILE A 190 -4.78 -7.00 0.68
C ILE A 190 -3.44 -7.69 0.92
N ARG A 191 -3.37 -9.00 0.76
CA ARG A 191 -2.07 -9.68 0.74
C ARG A 191 -1.39 -9.45 -0.61
N HIS A 192 -0.18 -8.92 -0.58
CA HIS A 192 0.66 -8.68 -1.76
C HIS A 192 2.11 -8.96 -1.42
N ASP A 193 2.51 -10.22 -1.54
CA ASP A 193 3.84 -10.67 -1.17
C ASP A 193 4.92 -9.99 -2.02
N LEU A 194 6.00 -9.57 -1.37
CA LEU A 194 7.15 -8.94 -2.01
C LEU A 194 8.27 -9.97 -2.13
N GLY A 195 8.36 -10.55 -3.31
CA GLY A 195 9.22 -11.70 -3.48
C GLY A 195 8.71 -12.91 -2.67
N LEU A 196 9.56 -13.43 -1.80
CA LEU A 196 9.20 -14.51 -0.86
C LEU A 196 8.75 -13.99 0.51
N THR A 197 8.69 -12.67 0.69
CA THR A 197 8.36 -12.05 1.97
C THR A 197 6.86 -11.73 2.01
N PRO A 198 6.10 -12.29 2.96
CA PRO A 198 4.70 -11.95 3.14
C PRO A 198 4.53 -10.46 3.40
N CYS A 199 3.57 -9.84 2.71
CA CYS A 199 3.25 -8.43 2.88
C CYS A 199 1.74 -8.25 2.82
N PHE A 200 1.22 -7.40 3.73
CA PHE A 200 -0.18 -7.06 3.81
C PHE A 200 -0.34 -5.53 3.71
N TYR A 201 -1.09 -5.09 2.73
CA TYR A 201 -1.53 -3.70 2.62
C TYR A 201 -2.79 -3.51 3.45
N LEU A 202 -2.80 -2.47 4.25
CA LEU A 202 -3.91 -2.07 5.11
C LEU A 202 -4.40 -0.71 4.66
N LEU A 203 -5.68 -0.62 4.29
CA LEU A 203 -6.30 0.65 3.89
C LEU A 203 -7.50 0.91 4.81
N ALA A 204 -7.52 2.09 5.39
CA ALA A 204 -8.58 2.55 6.29
C ALA A 204 -8.91 4.03 6.00
N ASP A 205 -9.93 4.56 6.66
CA ASP A 205 -10.21 6.00 6.60
C ASP A 205 -8.99 6.81 7.03
N VAL A 206 -8.65 7.84 6.26
CA VAL A 206 -7.47 8.68 6.49
C VAL A 206 -7.50 9.37 7.85
N ALA A 207 -8.67 9.70 8.38
CA ALA A 207 -8.81 10.33 9.69
C ALA A 207 -8.37 9.43 10.85
N LEU A 208 -8.26 8.12 10.61
CA LEU A 208 -7.89 7.12 11.60
C LEU A 208 -6.43 6.65 11.45
N THR A 209 -5.66 7.30 10.59
CA THR A 209 -4.29 6.87 10.24
C THR A 209 -3.36 6.82 11.46
N GLU A 210 -3.35 7.86 12.30
CA GLU A 210 -2.48 7.94 13.49
C GLU A 210 -2.84 6.82 14.48
N TYR A 211 -4.13 6.64 14.77
CA TYR A 211 -4.57 5.59 15.68
C TYR A 211 -4.19 4.19 15.16
N LEU A 212 -4.44 3.91 13.88
CA LEU A 212 -4.09 2.61 13.29
C LEU A 212 -2.57 2.39 13.33
N TRP A 213 -1.79 3.44 13.07
CA TRP A 213 -0.34 3.39 13.14
C TRP A 213 0.16 3.03 14.53
N GLU A 214 -0.31 3.73 15.58
CA GLU A 214 0.05 3.49 16.97
C GLU A 214 -0.29 2.06 17.43
N VAL A 215 -1.47 1.57 17.04
CA VAL A 215 -1.89 0.18 17.36
C VAL A 215 -0.99 -0.84 16.67
N LEU A 216 -0.59 -0.59 15.42
CA LEU A 216 0.34 -1.48 14.72
C LEU A 216 1.73 -1.46 15.35
N GLU A 217 2.27 -0.30 15.71
CA GLU A 217 3.55 -0.17 16.40
C GLU A 217 3.52 -0.91 17.75
N ASP A 218 2.46 -0.74 18.55
CA ASP A 218 2.31 -1.43 19.82
C ASP A 218 2.27 -2.96 19.63
N ALA A 219 1.50 -3.45 18.67
CA ALA A 219 1.39 -4.87 18.38
C ALA A 219 2.73 -5.47 17.89
N MET A 220 3.58 -4.68 17.23
CA MET A 220 4.88 -5.09 16.71
C MET A 220 5.97 -5.20 17.78
N ASN A 221 5.84 -4.51 18.91
CA ASN A 221 6.86 -4.46 19.98
C ASN A 221 7.27 -5.85 20.48
N GLU A 222 6.33 -6.77 20.58
CA GLU A 222 6.57 -8.14 21.03
C GLU A 222 7.45 -8.96 20.06
N PHE A 223 7.44 -8.57 18.78
CA PHE A 223 8.14 -9.25 17.69
C PHE A 223 9.43 -8.54 17.27
N ALA A 224 9.88 -7.56 18.04
CA ALA A 224 11.00 -6.68 17.68
C ALA A 224 10.82 -6.04 16.27
N GLY A 225 9.58 -5.76 15.90
CA GLY A 225 9.28 -5.10 14.64
C GLY A 225 9.68 -3.63 14.65
N ALA A 226 9.82 -3.04 13.48
CA ALA A 226 10.26 -1.65 13.33
C ALA A 226 9.59 -0.93 12.17
N THR A 227 9.45 0.39 12.31
CA THR A 227 9.16 1.27 11.19
C THR A 227 10.32 1.27 10.20
N VAL A 228 10.03 1.05 8.92
CA VAL A 228 11.01 1.05 7.83
C VAL A 228 10.49 1.88 6.65
N GLY A 229 11.41 2.33 5.79
CA GLY A 229 11.05 3.17 4.67
C GLY A 229 10.68 2.39 3.40
N LEU A 230 10.11 3.09 2.41
CA LEU A 230 9.75 2.55 1.10
C LEU A 230 10.92 1.80 0.43
N ALA A 231 12.17 2.24 0.64
CA ALA A 231 13.37 1.61 0.07
C ALA A 231 13.50 0.13 0.44
N ALA A 232 13.09 -0.26 1.65
CA ALA A 232 13.14 -1.65 2.09
C ALA A 232 12.16 -2.53 1.29
N LEU A 233 10.91 -2.06 1.04
CA LEU A 233 9.94 -2.78 0.21
C LEU A 233 10.44 -2.98 -1.22
N LEU A 234 11.04 -1.95 -1.81
CA LEU A 234 11.60 -2.01 -3.17
C LEU A 234 12.68 -3.09 -3.27
N THR A 235 13.55 -3.20 -2.25
CA THR A 235 14.59 -4.22 -2.21
C THR A 235 14.01 -5.63 -2.09
N LEU A 236 13.02 -5.84 -1.22
CA LEU A 236 12.39 -7.16 -1.07
C LEU A 236 11.72 -7.62 -2.36
N LYS A 237 11.16 -6.70 -3.14
CA LYS A 237 10.52 -6.98 -4.42
C LYS A 237 11.53 -7.42 -5.49
N THR A 238 12.74 -6.82 -5.53
CA THR A 238 13.75 -7.10 -6.56
C THR A 238 14.51 -8.41 -6.34
N LEU A 239 14.59 -8.93 -5.13
CA LEU A 239 15.34 -10.15 -4.80
C LEU A 239 14.87 -11.42 -5.53
N LEU A 240 13.62 -11.49 -6.00
CA LEU A 240 13.14 -12.59 -6.86
C LEU A 240 13.61 -12.49 -8.30
N ALA A 241 13.80 -11.29 -8.84
CA ALA A 241 14.19 -11.11 -10.22
C ALA A 241 15.63 -11.63 -10.47
N GLU A 242 16.47 -11.66 -9.45
CA GLU A 242 17.86 -12.14 -9.52
C GLU A 242 17.96 -13.65 -9.29
N SER A 243 17.04 -14.26 -8.55
CA SER A 243 17.02 -15.70 -8.25
C SER A 243 16.44 -16.56 -9.40
N SER A 244 15.86 -15.92 -10.42
CA SER A 244 15.21 -16.57 -11.57
C SER A 244 16.03 -16.46 -12.86
N LYS A 245 17.28 -15.97 -12.78
CA LYS A 245 18.27 -15.96 -13.87
C LYS A 245 19.36 -16.96 -13.58
#